data_7daecde2ae6869ac2a46cfa312a4805e
#
_entry.id   7daecde2ae6869ac2a46cfa312a4805e
#
_cell.length_a   1.000
_cell.length_b   1.000
_cell.length_c   1.000
_cell.angle_alpha   90.00
_cell.angle_beta   90.00
_cell.angle_gamma   90.00
#
_symmetry.space_group_name_H-M   'P 1'
#
loop_
_entity.id
_entity.type
_entity.pdbx_description
1 polymer ?
#
loop_
_entity_poly.entity_id
_entity_poly.type
_entity_poly.pdbx_seq_one_letter_code
_entity_poly.pdbx_strand_id
1 'polypeptide(L)'
;MRPVPPELLDFIDRHQTFYVIGHKEPDGDCVGSQLALGSFLKRSGKGVALCSAGPFTRTEILPYESRFSPIVPDEKASERAAAIVLDCSSLGRIGDVAQTLPPVQIAFIDHHAAGEAKGEVVFIDDRAPAVTLMVLAIIEAMGGKPTKEEAEYLLFGLCTDTGFFRHLDESSSETFLAASKLVAAGASPKRAFHLMNGGKSLFSRKLMGETLTRAEPRYDGALLVSYVTLEDQQRYGLASRDSDMLYQLLLSVAGCEAAMIIRQESETECTVGLRARERVDGGAIAASFGGGGHRLAAGLLLRGGLEEVREKLVAAFEPYLGEDS
;
A
#
# COMPACT_ATOMS: atom_id res chain seq x y z
N MET A 1 -1.47 20.07 -1.19
CA MET A 1 -2.05 19.35 -2.36
C MET A 1 -2.44 20.33 -3.46
N ARG A 2 -2.49 19.86 -4.71
CA ARG A 2 -3.03 20.62 -5.85
C ARG A 2 -4.55 20.80 -5.70
N PRO A 3 -5.14 21.91 -6.16
CA PRO A 3 -6.60 22.04 -6.21
C PRO A 3 -7.21 20.99 -7.15
N VAL A 4 -8.42 20.55 -6.83
CA VAL A 4 -9.16 19.62 -7.69
C VAL A 4 -9.42 20.26 -9.06
N PRO A 5 -9.04 19.64 -10.18
CA PRO A 5 -9.27 20.19 -11.50
C PRO A 5 -10.77 20.37 -11.79
N PRO A 6 -11.20 21.52 -12.32
CA PRO A 6 -12.61 21.73 -12.73
C PRO A 6 -13.11 20.65 -13.69
N GLU A 7 -12.23 20.17 -14.58
CA GLU A 7 -12.54 19.11 -15.56
C GLU A 7 -12.93 17.80 -14.89
N LEU A 8 -12.39 17.51 -13.69
CA LEU A 8 -12.78 16.32 -12.92
C LEU A 8 -14.17 16.49 -12.31
N LEU A 9 -14.51 17.69 -11.84
CA LEU A 9 -15.84 17.98 -11.30
C LEU A 9 -16.89 17.89 -12.41
N ASP A 10 -16.61 18.48 -13.58
CA ASP A 10 -17.47 18.39 -14.76
C ASP A 10 -17.62 16.94 -15.25
N PHE A 11 -16.54 16.16 -15.18
CA PHE A 11 -16.57 14.73 -15.50
C PHE A 11 -17.51 13.97 -14.57
N ILE A 12 -17.45 14.23 -13.27
CA ILE A 12 -18.34 13.59 -12.30
C ILE A 12 -19.78 14.04 -12.49
N ASP A 13 -20.02 15.31 -12.78
CA ASP A 13 -21.38 15.84 -12.94
C ASP A 13 -22.10 15.30 -14.18
N ARG A 14 -21.42 15.20 -15.32
CA ARG A 14 -22.03 14.77 -16.59
C ARG A 14 -22.33 13.28 -16.69
N HIS A 15 -21.66 12.41 -15.90
CA HIS A 15 -21.89 10.97 -15.89
C HIS A 15 -22.86 10.56 -14.79
N GLN A 16 -23.58 9.45 -15.01
CA GLN A 16 -24.61 8.95 -14.10
C GLN A 16 -24.23 7.63 -13.42
N THR A 17 -23.35 6.85 -14.04
CA THR A 17 -22.91 5.56 -13.51
C THR A 17 -21.38 5.51 -13.50
N PHE A 18 -20.81 5.06 -12.40
CA PHE A 18 -19.37 4.98 -12.21
C PHE A 18 -18.89 3.58 -11.85
N TYR A 19 -17.89 3.10 -12.57
CA TYR A 19 -17.06 1.99 -12.18
C TYR A 19 -15.87 2.57 -11.40
N VAL A 20 -15.86 2.41 -10.08
CA VAL A 20 -14.79 2.89 -9.21
C VAL A 20 -13.82 1.75 -8.99
N ILE A 21 -12.63 1.87 -9.56
CA ILE A 21 -11.66 0.79 -9.72
C ILE A 21 -10.37 1.16 -9.01
N GLY A 22 -9.79 0.22 -8.26
CA GLY A 22 -8.47 0.38 -7.65
C GLY A 22 -7.44 -0.57 -8.27
N HIS A 23 -6.20 -0.50 -7.80
CA HIS A 23 -5.15 -1.39 -8.28
C HIS A 23 -5.33 -2.84 -7.79
N LYS A 24 -4.73 -3.81 -8.51
CA LYS A 24 -4.61 -5.20 -8.06
C LYS A 24 -3.77 -5.25 -6.77
N GLU A 25 -4.04 -6.28 -5.94
CA GLU A 25 -3.41 -6.39 -4.61
C GLU A 25 -3.62 -5.11 -3.78
N PRO A 26 -4.89 -4.70 -3.59
CA PRO A 26 -5.21 -3.41 -3.01
C PRO A 26 -4.68 -3.27 -1.58
N ASP A 27 -4.43 -2.04 -1.18
CA ASP A 27 -4.11 -1.69 0.20
C ASP A 27 -5.20 -0.82 0.84
N GLY A 28 -4.90 -0.24 2.00
CA GLY A 28 -5.88 0.53 2.75
C GLY A 28 -6.23 1.86 2.10
N ASP A 29 -5.30 2.51 1.41
CA ASP A 29 -5.59 3.77 0.72
C ASP A 29 -6.45 3.53 -0.52
N CYS A 30 -6.11 2.53 -1.32
CA CYS A 30 -6.91 2.09 -2.45
C CYS A 30 -8.35 1.75 -2.05
N VAL A 31 -8.53 0.87 -1.04
CA VAL A 31 -9.85 0.42 -0.58
C VAL A 31 -10.62 1.57 0.08
N GLY A 32 -9.96 2.36 0.95
CA GLY A 32 -10.56 3.51 1.62
C GLY A 32 -11.06 4.57 0.64
N SER A 33 -10.26 4.88 -0.37
CA SER A 33 -10.60 5.81 -1.44
C SER A 33 -11.80 5.36 -2.25
N GLN A 34 -11.83 4.08 -2.67
CA GLN A 34 -12.95 3.53 -3.43
C GLN A 34 -14.24 3.52 -2.61
N LEU A 35 -14.19 3.11 -1.34
CA LEU A 35 -15.36 3.05 -0.46
C LEU A 35 -15.92 4.45 -0.18
N ALA A 36 -15.06 5.43 0.12
CA ALA A 36 -15.47 6.79 0.42
C ALA A 36 -16.06 7.49 -0.81
N LEU A 37 -15.36 7.45 -1.94
CA LEU A 37 -15.86 8.07 -3.19
C LEU A 37 -17.13 7.37 -3.66
N GLY A 38 -17.17 6.04 -3.64
CA GLY A 38 -18.35 5.28 -4.04
C GLY A 38 -19.57 5.58 -3.17
N SER A 39 -19.40 5.73 -1.85
CA SER A 39 -20.46 6.15 -0.93
C SER A 39 -20.96 7.54 -1.27
N PHE A 40 -20.04 8.50 -1.44
CA PHE A 40 -20.37 9.87 -1.80
C PHE A 40 -21.15 9.96 -3.13
N LEU A 41 -20.68 9.29 -4.17
CA LEU A 41 -21.35 9.27 -5.47
C LEU A 41 -22.74 8.64 -5.38
N LYS A 42 -22.91 7.53 -4.65
CA LYS A 42 -24.23 6.89 -4.44
C LYS A 42 -25.23 7.83 -3.77
N ARG A 43 -24.83 8.51 -2.68
CA ARG A 43 -25.73 9.45 -1.99
C ARG A 43 -25.98 10.74 -2.77
N SER A 44 -25.13 11.03 -3.77
CA SER A 44 -25.34 12.12 -4.75
C SER A 44 -26.21 11.67 -5.93
N GLY A 45 -26.84 10.50 -5.86
CA GLY A 45 -27.77 10.01 -6.88
C GLY A 45 -27.14 9.32 -8.08
N LYS A 46 -25.85 8.96 -8.01
CA LYS A 46 -25.12 8.25 -9.07
C LYS A 46 -25.20 6.73 -8.87
N GLY A 47 -25.24 5.97 -9.97
CA GLY A 47 -24.98 4.54 -9.96
C GLY A 47 -23.51 4.26 -9.70
N VAL A 48 -23.18 3.27 -8.87
CA VAL A 48 -21.78 2.95 -8.54
C VAL A 48 -21.58 1.44 -8.41
N ALA A 49 -20.59 0.92 -9.13
CA ALA A 49 -19.99 -0.39 -8.91
C ALA A 49 -18.55 -0.22 -8.43
N LEU A 50 -18.22 -0.84 -7.29
CA LEU A 50 -16.85 -0.91 -6.80
C LEU A 50 -16.19 -2.16 -7.38
N CYS A 51 -15.03 -2.02 -8.05
CA CYS A 51 -14.34 -3.11 -8.71
C CYS A 51 -12.89 -3.23 -8.23
N SER A 52 -12.45 -4.45 -7.99
CA SER A 52 -11.06 -4.76 -7.65
C SER A 52 -10.72 -6.18 -8.07
N ALA A 53 -9.60 -6.37 -8.77
CA ALA A 53 -9.11 -7.69 -9.14
C ALA A 53 -8.62 -8.52 -7.94
N GLY A 54 -8.45 -7.89 -6.76
CA GLY A 54 -7.82 -8.55 -5.63
C GLY A 54 -6.36 -8.97 -5.93
N PRO A 55 -5.84 -10.01 -5.27
CA PRO A 55 -6.40 -10.61 -4.05
C PRO A 55 -6.31 -9.67 -2.83
N PHE A 56 -7.29 -9.78 -1.92
CA PHE A 56 -7.31 -9.06 -0.64
C PHE A 56 -6.49 -9.87 0.38
N THR A 57 -5.18 -9.66 0.42
CA THR A 57 -4.28 -10.44 1.28
C THR A 57 -3.99 -9.79 2.62
N ARG A 58 -4.17 -8.48 2.72
CA ARG A 58 -3.89 -7.72 3.93
C ARG A 58 -5.06 -7.81 4.91
N THR A 59 -4.77 -8.19 6.16
CA THR A 59 -5.77 -8.47 7.21
C THR A 59 -6.73 -7.29 7.43
N GLU A 60 -6.22 -6.07 7.34
CA GLU A 60 -6.96 -4.83 7.59
C GLU A 60 -8.00 -4.50 6.52
N ILE A 61 -7.86 -5.03 5.31
CA ILE A 61 -8.82 -4.80 4.21
C ILE A 61 -9.73 -6.00 3.93
N LEU A 62 -9.41 -7.19 4.43
CA LEU A 62 -10.23 -8.39 4.27
C LEU A 62 -11.73 -8.17 4.58
N PRO A 63 -12.11 -7.41 5.65
CA PRO A 63 -13.52 -7.18 5.95
C PRO A 63 -14.31 -6.46 4.84
N TYR A 64 -13.62 -5.83 3.90
CA TYR A 64 -14.24 -5.06 2.82
C TYR A 64 -14.33 -5.82 1.49
N GLU A 65 -13.65 -6.97 1.33
CA GLU A 65 -13.57 -7.73 0.09
C GLU A 65 -14.94 -7.96 -0.56
N SER A 66 -15.93 -8.36 0.22
CA SER A 66 -17.31 -8.62 -0.26
C SER A 66 -18.04 -7.39 -0.83
N ARG A 67 -17.49 -6.19 -0.68
CA ARG A 67 -18.01 -4.94 -1.23
C ARG A 67 -17.59 -4.71 -2.68
N PHE A 68 -16.63 -5.48 -3.17
CA PHE A 68 -16.01 -5.31 -4.48
C PHE A 68 -16.37 -6.46 -5.42
N SER A 69 -16.60 -6.11 -6.68
CA SER A 69 -16.71 -7.08 -7.76
C SER A 69 -15.33 -7.31 -8.40
N PRO A 70 -14.94 -8.56 -8.67
CA PRO A 70 -13.68 -8.84 -9.37
C PRO A 70 -13.74 -8.51 -10.86
N ILE A 71 -14.90 -8.20 -11.38
CA ILE A 71 -15.16 -7.82 -12.77
C ILE A 71 -16.10 -6.60 -12.80
N VAL A 72 -16.09 -5.86 -13.89
CA VAL A 72 -17.11 -4.84 -14.14
C VAL A 72 -18.44 -5.57 -14.41
N PRO A 73 -19.54 -5.24 -13.69
CA PRO A 73 -20.85 -5.87 -13.91
C PRO A 73 -21.35 -5.68 -15.35
N ASP A 74 -21.85 -6.75 -15.94
CA ASP A 74 -22.39 -6.79 -17.32
C ASP A 74 -23.81 -6.18 -17.42
N GLU A 75 -24.11 -5.18 -16.60
CA GLU A 75 -25.29 -4.34 -16.81
C GLU A 75 -24.97 -3.43 -17.99
N LYS A 76 -25.88 -3.36 -18.99
CA LYS A 76 -25.71 -2.49 -20.16
C LYS A 76 -25.19 -1.13 -19.69
N ALA A 77 -23.93 -0.85 -20.01
CA ALA A 77 -23.32 0.43 -19.67
C ALA A 77 -24.30 1.52 -20.16
N SER A 78 -24.81 2.32 -19.22
CA SER A 78 -25.58 3.50 -19.56
C SER A 78 -24.73 4.35 -20.50
N GLU A 79 -25.35 5.01 -21.48
CA GLU A 79 -24.65 5.99 -22.35
C GLU A 79 -23.87 7.05 -21.56
N ARG A 80 -24.17 7.18 -20.25
CA ARG A 80 -23.50 8.08 -19.31
C ARG A 80 -22.68 7.31 -18.24
N ALA A 81 -22.15 6.14 -18.59
CA ALA A 81 -21.24 5.41 -17.72
C ALA A 81 -19.80 5.90 -17.91
N ALA A 82 -19.03 5.90 -16.82
CA ALA A 82 -17.62 6.25 -16.81
C ALA A 82 -16.86 5.41 -15.79
N ALA A 83 -15.54 5.35 -15.89
CA ALA A 83 -14.69 4.74 -14.87
C ALA A 83 -13.88 5.81 -14.13
N ILE A 84 -13.71 5.62 -12.83
CA ILE A 84 -12.75 6.37 -12.02
C ILE A 84 -11.75 5.35 -11.47
N VAL A 85 -10.50 5.49 -11.88
CA VAL A 85 -9.38 4.66 -11.43
C VAL A 85 -8.65 5.40 -10.33
N LEU A 86 -8.55 4.76 -9.16
CA LEU A 86 -7.97 5.32 -7.95
C LEU A 86 -6.68 4.59 -7.58
N ASP A 87 -5.72 5.35 -7.08
CA ASP A 87 -4.47 4.86 -6.50
C ASP A 87 -3.59 4.07 -7.48
N CYS A 88 -3.76 4.35 -8.74
CA CYS A 88 -2.85 3.94 -9.81
C CYS A 88 -3.13 4.74 -11.08
N SER A 89 -2.08 4.95 -11.88
CA SER A 89 -2.11 5.74 -13.11
C SER A 89 -1.89 4.89 -14.35
N SER A 90 -2.34 3.62 -14.32
CA SER A 90 -2.21 2.70 -15.46
C SER A 90 -3.28 1.62 -15.42
N LEU A 91 -3.90 1.32 -16.58
CA LEU A 91 -4.83 0.19 -16.72
C LEU A 91 -4.18 -1.17 -16.46
N GLY A 92 -2.87 -1.31 -16.70
CA GLY A 92 -2.13 -2.53 -16.36
C GLY A 92 -2.09 -2.83 -14.86
N ARG A 93 -2.30 -1.82 -14.02
CA ARG A 93 -2.33 -1.95 -12.57
C ARG A 93 -3.68 -2.40 -12.00
N ILE A 94 -4.78 -2.26 -12.75
CA ILE A 94 -6.10 -2.69 -12.27
C ILE A 94 -6.37 -4.20 -12.47
N GLY A 95 -5.39 -4.95 -12.98
CA GLY A 95 -5.48 -6.40 -13.15
C GLY A 95 -6.58 -6.81 -14.13
N ASP A 96 -7.21 -7.97 -13.88
CA ASP A 96 -8.22 -8.56 -14.78
C ASP A 96 -9.51 -7.75 -14.91
N VAL A 97 -9.76 -6.78 -14.04
CA VAL A 97 -10.86 -5.82 -14.21
C VAL A 97 -10.75 -5.07 -15.53
N ALA A 98 -9.52 -4.83 -16.02
CA ALA A 98 -9.28 -4.18 -17.30
C ALA A 98 -9.92 -4.91 -18.48
N GLN A 99 -10.00 -6.25 -18.42
CA GLN A 99 -10.54 -7.10 -19.50
C GLN A 99 -12.06 -7.02 -19.59
N THR A 100 -12.72 -6.65 -18.49
CA THR A 100 -14.19 -6.54 -18.42
C THR A 100 -14.68 -5.09 -18.48
N LEU A 101 -13.76 -4.11 -18.49
CA LEU A 101 -14.10 -2.71 -18.56
C LEU A 101 -14.65 -2.37 -19.97
N PRO A 102 -15.91 -1.93 -20.07
CA PRO A 102 -16.47 -1.52 -21.36
C PRO A 102 -15.77 -0.25 -21.88
N PRO A 103 -15.92 0.08 -23.16
CA PRO A 103 -15.36 1.30 -23.73
C PRO A 103 -16.07 2.55 -23.17
N VAL A 104 -15.58 3.07 -22.06
CA VAL A 104 -16.09 4.26 -21.37
C VAL A 104 -14.99 5.30 -21.19
N GLN A 105 -15.38 6.54 -20.92
CA GLN A 105 -14.42 7.58 -20.51
C GLN A 105 -13.84 7.25 -19.14
N ILE A 106 -12.56 7.54 -18.94
CA ILE A 106 -11.82 7.18 -17.72
C ILE A 106 -11.20 8.43 -17.10
N ALA A 107 -11.40 8.60 -15.80
CA ALA A 107 -10.63 9.52 -14.97
C ALA A 107 -9.64 8.74 -14.10
N PHE A 108 -8.39 9.21 -14.05
CA PHE A 108 -7.37 8.71 -13.14
C PHE A 108 -7.15 9.69 -12.00
N ILE A 109 -7.11 9.20 -10.77
CA ILE A 109 -6.82 9.96 -9.55
C ILE A 109 -5.75 9.20 -8.79
N ASP A 110 -4.54 9.76 -8.69
CA ASP A 110 -3.38 9.05 -8.14
C ASP A 110 -2.40 10.03 -7.48
N HIS A 111 -1.62 9.52 -6.55
CA HIS A 111 -0.54 10.26 -5.91
C HIS A 111 0.87 9.71 -6.24
N HIS A 112 0.96 8.65 -7.02
CA HIS A 112 2.24 8.12 -7.46
C HIS A 112 2.84 8.95 -8.59
N ALA A 113 4.14 9.34 -8.45
CA ALA A 113 4.85 10.14 -9.46
C ALA A 113 5.07 9.39 -10.79
N ALA A 114 5.09 8.05 -10.77
CA ALA A 114 5.35 7.22 -11.93
C ALA A 114 4.04 6.65 -12.49
N GLY A 115 3.75 6.95 -13.76
CA GLY A 115 2.62 6.35 -14.46
C GLY A 115 2.37 6.99 -15.82
N GLU A 116 1.77 6.26 -16.72
CA GLU A 116 1.38 6.71 -18.06
C GLU A 116 -0.15 6.78 -18.18
N ALA A 117 -0.80 7.50 -17.25
CA ALA A 117 -2.24 7.66 -17.29
C ALA A 117 -2.70 8.30 -18.61
N LYS A 118 -3.53 7.57 -19.35
CA LYS A 118 -4.19 8.05 -20.57
C LYS A 118 -5.69 7.95 -20.37
N GLY A 119 -6.29 9.04 -19.90
CA GLY A 119 -7.71 9.15 -19.62
C GLY A 119 -8.28 10.44 -20.13
N GLU A 120 -9.60 10.58 -20.08
CA GLU A 120 -10.30 11.83 -20.35
C GLU A 120 -9.90 12.90 -19.34
N VAL A 121 -9.71 12.49 -18.08
CA VAL A 121 -9.21 13.35 -17.00
C VAL A 121 -8.09 12.62 -16.27
N VAL A 122 -7.02 13.36 -15.95
CA VAL A 122 -5.89 12.86 -15.18
C VAL A 122 -5.59 13.84 -14.06
N PHE A 123 -5.82 13.40 -12.82
CA PHE A 123 -5.51 14.17 -11.61
C PHE A 123 -4.48 13.41 -10.80
N ILE A 124 -3.21 13.76 -11.00
CA ILE A 124 -2.08 13.18 -10.26
C ILE A 124 -1.45 14.28 -9.42
N ASP A 125 -1.28 14.02 -8.12
CA ASP A 125 -0.59 14.92 -7.19
C ASP A 125 0.37 14.13 -6.29
N ASP A 126 1.63 14.06 -6.67
CA ASP A 126 2.72 13.38 -5.96
C ASP A 126 3.09 14.00 -4.59
N ARG A 127 2.47 15.14 -4.26
CA ARG A 127 2.59 15.77 -2.93
C ARG A 127 1.46 15.36 -1.99
N ALA A 128 0.44 14.66 -2.51
CA ALA A 128 -0.62 14.14 -1.68
C ALA A 128 -0.09 12.92 -0.89
N PRO A 129 -0.25 12.87 0.43
CA PRO A 129 0.26 11.76 1.23
C PRO A 129 -0.55 10.47 1.08
N ALA A 130 -1.72 10.55 0.44
CA ALA A 130 -2.64 9.45 0.19
C ALA A 130 -3.74 9.89 -0.79
N VAL A 131 -4.27 8.98 -1.60
CA VAL A 131 -5.40 9.26 -2.51
C VAL A 131 -6.68 9.55 -1.74
N THR A 132 -6.84 9.01 -0.54
CA THR A 132 -7.96 9.34 0.36
C THR A 132 -8.07 10.84 0.65
N LEU A 133 -6.98 11.58 0.73
CA LEU A 133 -7.05 13.04 0.86
C LEU A 133 -7.46 13.74 -0.43
N MET A 134 -7.09 13.22 -1.57
CA MET A 134 -7.58 13.72 -2.86
C MET A 134 -9.08 13.48 -2.99
N VAL A 135 -9.58 12.33 -2.53
CA VAL A 135 -11.04 12.03 -2.48
C VAL A 135 -11.75 12.98 -1.51
N LEU A 136 -11.18 13.27 -0.33
CA LEU A 136 -11.74 14.29 0.57
C LEU A 136 -11.88 15.66 -0.13
N ALA A 137 -10.82 16.09 -0.83
CA ALA A 137 -10.83 17.34 -1.57
C ALA A 137 -11.90 17.35 -2.68
N ILE A 138 -12.11 16.23 -3.38
CA ILE A 138 -13.18 16.09 -4.38
C ILE A 138 -14.56 16.24 -3.74
N ILE A 139 -14.81 15.55 -2.61
CA ILE A 139 -16.07 15.65 -1.87
C ILE A 139 -16.33 17.11 -1.47
N GLU A 140 -15.32 17.81 -0.92
CA GLU A 140 -15.42 19.22 -0.53
C GLU A 140 -15.65 20.15 -1.74
N ALA A 141 -14.93 19.94 -2.86
CA ALA A 141 -15.07 20.73 -4.08
C ALA A 141 -16.45 20.58 -4.74
N MET A 142 -17.08 19.42 -4.59
CA MET A 142 -18.48 19.20 -5.00
C MET A 142 -19.51 19.74 -3.99
N GLY A 143 -19.09 20.52 -3.00
CA GLY A 143 -19.97 21.11 -1.99
C GLY A 143 -20.44 20.13 -0.92
N GLY A 144 -19.89 18.91 -0.89
CA GLY A 144 -20.22 17.89 0.09
C GLY A 144 -19.38 18.00 1.38
N LYS A 145 -19.84 17.25 2.40
CA LYS A 145 -19.04 16.94 3.59
C LYS A 145 -19.06 15.42 3.77
N PRO A 146 -17.97 14.81 4.20
CA PRO A 146 -17.97 13.37 4.42
C PRO A 146 -18.95 12.99 5.53
N THR A 147 -19.69 11.92 5.32
CA THR A 147 -20.44 11.25 6.40
C THR A 147 -19.45 10.62 7.37
N LYS A 148 -19.93 10.16 8.54
CA LYS A 148 -19.08 9.45 9.49
C LYS A 148 -18.42 8.22 8.85
N GLU A 149 -19.17 7.43 8.08
CA GLU A 149 -18.66 6.23 7.42
C GLU A 149 -17.59 6.59 6.37
N GLU A 150 -17.84 7.58 5.53
CA GLU A 150 -16.86 8.09 4.56
C GLU A 150 -15.60 8.61 5.25
N ALA A 151 -15.76 9.36 6.34
CA ALA A 151 -14.64 9.87 7.13
C ALA A 151 -13.81 8.73 7.76
N GLU A 152 -14.44 7.63 8.21
CA GLU A 152 -13.76 6.44 8.71
C GLU A 152 -12.92 5.78 7.60
N TYR A 153 -13.44 5.64 6.37
CA TYR A 153 -12.70 5.10 5.22
C TYR A 153 -11.53 6.00 4.83
N LEU A 154 -11.77 7.31 4.74
CA LEU A 154 -10.72 8.28 4.40
C LEU A 154 -9.60 8.33 5.44
N LEU A 155 -9.94 8.32 6.74
CA LEU A 155 -8.94 8.29 7.79
C LEU A 155 -8.16 6.98 7.81
N PHE A 156 -8.83 5.86 7.55
CA PHE A 156 -8.19 4.55 7.47
C PHE A 156 -7.14 4.52 6.35
N GLY A 157 -7.49 4.91 5.12
CA GLY A 157 -6.55 4.93 4.01
C GLY A 157 -5.39 5.91 4.26
N LEU A 158 -5.68 7.11 4.75
CA LEU A 158 -4.64 8.05 5.16
C LEU A 158 -3.66 7.46 6.17
N CYS A 159 -4.19 6.76 7.19
CA CYS A 159 -3.34 6.13 8.21
C CYS A 159 -2.51 4.98 7.64
N THR A 160 -3.04 4.19 6.71
CA THR A 160 -2.29 3.07 6.11
C THR A 160 -1.12 3.58 5.28
N ASP A 161 -1.32 4.56 4.47
CA ASP A 161 -0.33 5.06 3.54
C ASP A 161 0.76 5.91 4.22
N THR A 162 0.37 6.67 5.23
CA THR A 162 1.31 7.44 6.05
C THR A 162 1.94 6.64 7.19
N GLY A 163 1.67 5.33 7.29
CA GLY A 163 2.14 4.50 8.40
C GLY A 163 1.69 5.03 9.77
N PHE A 164 0.46 5.46 9.86
CA PHE A 164 -0.10 6.18 11.01
C PHE A 164 0.66 7.46 11.33
N PHE A 165 0.88 8.30 10.29
CA PHE A 165 1.54 9.60 10.32
C PHE A 165 3.06 9.60 10.55
N ARG A 166 3.71 8.46 10.71
CA ARG A 166 5.16 8.40 10.98
C ARG A 166 6.03 8.70 9.74
N HIS A 167 5.45 8.67 8.53
CA HIS A 167 6.14 9.01 7.27
C HIS A 167 5.96 10.47 6.88
N LEU A 168 5.27 11.25 7.71
CA LEU A 168 5.07 12.68 7.52
C LEU A 168 6.21 13.47 8.15
N ASP A 169 6.47 14.65 7.58
CA ASP A 169 7.48 15.60 8.02
C ASP A 169 6.87 16.96 8.41
N GLU A 170 7.71 17.95 8.66
CA GLU A 170 7.32 19.30 9.05
C GLU A 170 6.49 20.05 7.99
N SER A 171 6.51 19.63 6.71
CA SER A 171 5.71 20.21 5.63
C SER A 171 4.26 19.72 5.61
N SER A 172 3.94 18.71 6.43
CA SER A 172 2.69 17.94 6.37
C SER A 172 1.53 18.53 7.19
N SER A 173 1.57 19.82 7.53
CA SER A 173 0.54 20.47 8.36
C SER A 173 -0.88 20.34 7.77
N GLU A 174 -1.03 20.45 6.45
CA GLU A 174 -2.32 20.29 5.76
C GLU A 174 -2.92 18.89 5.95
N THR A 175 -2.07 17.87 6.05
CA THR A 175 -2.50 16.49 6.31
C THR A 175 -3.14 16.35 7.69
N PHE A 176 -2.54 16.98 8.71
CA PHE A 176 -3.10 16.99 10.07
C PHE A 176 -4.40 17.81 10.16
N LEU A 177 -4.51 18.90 9.38
CA LEU A 177 -5.78 19.64 9.28
C LEU A 177 -6.88 18.78 8.63
N ALA A 178 -6.55 18.04 7.57
CA ALA A 178 -7.49 17.11 6.95
C ALA A 178 -7.88 15.97 7.92
N ALA A 179 -6.92 15.37 8.63
CA ALA A 179 -7.20 14.38 9.66
C ALA A 179 -8.12 14.94 10.77
N SER A 180 -7.90 16.19 11.21
CA SER A 180 -8.78 16.86 12.16
C SER A 180 -10.22 16.98 11.65
N LYS A 181 -10.42 17.35 10.37
CA LYS A 181 -11.75 17.40 9.73
C LYS A 181 -12.42 16.02 9.74
N LEU A 182 -11.68 14.96 9.40
CA LEU A 182 -12.20 13.59 9.40
C LEU A 182 -12.63 13.15 10.79
N VAL A 183 -11.83 13.46 11.82
CA VAL A 183 -12.19 13.20 13.22
C VAL A 183 -13.42 13.99 13.63
N ALA A 184 -13.51 15.26 13.24
CA ALA A 184 -14.70 16.10 13.51
C ALA A 184 -15.96 15.55 12.80
N ALA A 185 -15.81 14.88 11.63
CA ALA A 185 -16.89 14.17 10.95
C ALA A 185 -17.25 12.81 11.61
N GLY A 186 -16.52 12.40 12.66
CA GLY A 186 -16.80 11.22 13.47
C GLY A 186 -15.91 10.00 13.22
N ALA A 187 -14.83 10.15 12.42
CA ALA A 187 -13.82 9.10 12.28
C ALA A 187 -13.03 8.90 13.57
N SER A 188 -12.65 7.65 13.85
CA SER A 188 -11.91 7.31 15.08
C SER A 188 -10.48 6.89 14.76
N PRO A 189 -9.46 7.70 15.14
CA PRO A 189 -8.05 7.31 15.03
C PRO A 189 -7.74 6.00 15.76
N LYS A 190 -8.36 5.79 16.94
CA LYS A 190 -8.23 4.53 17.70
C LYS A 190 -8.71 3.35 16.90
N ARG A 191 -9.85 3.48 16.19
CA ARG A 191 -10.38 2.40 15.35
C ARG A 191 -9.50 2.15 14.13
N ALA A 192 -9.02 3.20 13.46
CA ALA A 192 -8.06 3.08 12.35
C ALA A 192 -6.79 2.35 12.79
N PHE A 193 -6.21 2.73 13.95
CA PHE A 193 -5.05 2.05 14.51
C PHE A 193 -5.30 0.57 14.80
N HIS A 194 -6.44 0.24 15.42
CA HIS A 194 -6.78 -1.15 15.72
C HIS A 194 -7.02 -1.96 14.44
N LEU A 195 -7.61 -1.38 13.41
CA LEU A 195 -7.83 -2.05 12.13
C LEU A 195 -6.49 -2.37 11.46
N MET A 196 -5.56 -1.41 11.41
CA MET A 196 -4.23 -1.59 10.81
C MET A 196 -3.36 -2.63 11.56
N ASN A 197 -3.39 -2.62 12.88
CA ASN A 197 -2.46 -3.41 13.70
C ASN A 197 -3.10 -4.64 14.36
N GLY A 198 -4.42 -4.73 14.31
CA GLY A 198 -5.20 -5.83 14.89
C GLY A 198 -5.39 -7.00 13.94
N GLY A 199 -6.17 -8.00 14.38
CA GLY A 199 -6.55 -9.15 13.56
C GLY A 199 -5.43 -10.16 13.28
N LYS A 200 -4.21 -9.92 13.73
CA LYS A 200 -3.07 -10.82 13.51
C LYS A 200 -3.17 -12.06 14.42
N SER A 201 -2.86 -13.22 13.86
CA SER A 201 -2.91 -14.47 14.62
C SER A 201 -1.80 -14.55 15.68
N LEU A 202 -2.02 -15.36 16.73
CA LEU A 202 -0.97 -15.65 17.71
C LEU A 202 0.23 -16.33 17.04
N PHE A 203 0.02 -17.14 16.01
CA PHE A 203 1.08 -17.78 15.23
C PHE A 203 1.96 -16.74 14.52
N SER A 204 1.35 -15.70 13.95
CA SER A 204 2.08 -14.57 13.36
C SER A 204 2.98 -13.87 14.40
N ARG A 205 2.48 -13.65 15.60
CA ARG A 205 3.26 -13.04 16.68
C ARG A 205 4.38 -13.96 17.21
N LYS A 206 4.13 -15.28 17.27
CA LYS A 206 5.15 -16.25 17.62
C LYS A 206 6.26 -16.34 16.57
N LEU A 207 5.90 -16.41 15.28
CA LEU A 207 6.87 -16.39 14.19
C LEU A 207 7.72 -15.10 14.22
N MET A 208 7.10 -13.96 14.47
CA MET A 208 7.82 -12.69 14.65
C MET A 208 8.80 -12.75 15.81
N GLY A 209 8.39 -13.29 16.96
CA GLY A 209 9.27 -13.46 18.14
C GLY A 209 10.46 -14.35 17.84
N GLU A 210 10.26 -15.50 17.18
CA GLU A 210 11.35 -16.39 16.76
C GLU A 210 12.31 -15.68 15.80
N THR A 211 11.78 -14.95 14.80
CA THR A 211 12.60 -14.23 13.84
C THR A 211 13.39 -13.10 14.52
N LEU A 212 12.81 -12.38 15.48
CA LEU A 212 13.53 -11.37 16.26
C LEU A 212 14.63 -11.99 17.13
N THR A 213 14.37 -13.13 17.77
CA THR A 213 15.35 -13.82 18.62
C THR A 213 16.56 -14.30 17.82
N ARG A 214 16.38 -14.60 16.52
CA ARG A 214 17.43 -15.01 15.58
C ARG A 214 18.18 -13.84 14.95
N ALA A 215 17.78 -12.60 15.23
CA ALA A 215 18.43 -11.44 14.62
C ALA A 215 19.90 -11.36 15.04
N GLU A 216 20.80 -11.41 14.07
CA GLU A 216 22.23 -11.36 14.26
C GLU A 216 22.78 -10.02 13.75
N PRO A 217 23.59 -9.31 14.56
CA PRO A 217 24.27 -8.10 14.11
C PRO A 217 25.45 -8.42 13.18
N ARG A 218 25.61 -7.62 12.15
CA ARG A 218 26.76 -7.53 11.25
C ARG A 218 27.20 -6.07 11.15
N TYR A 219 28.44 -5.82 10.77
CA TYR A 219 28.98 -4.44 10.64
C TYR A 219 28.72 -3.59 11.90
N ASP A 220 29.17 -4.07 13.04
CA ASP A 220 28.97 -3.44 14.35
C ASP A 220 27.52 -3.09 14.70
N GLY A 221 26.59 -3.88 14.17
CA GLY A 221 25.15 -3.69 14.39
C GLY A 221 24.45 -2.80 13.36
N ALA A 222 25.16 -2.25 12.39
CA ALA A 222 24.58 -1.46 11.34
C ALA A 222 23.70 -2.29 10.38
N LEU A 223 23.92 -3.61 10.26
CA LEU A 223 23.07 -4.55 9.56
C LEU A 223 22.53 -5.59 10.54
N LEU A 224 21.22 -5.75 10.61
CA LEU A 224 20.58 -6.86 11.31
C LEU A 224 20.07 -7.89 10.30
N VAL A 225 20.51 -9.13 10.48
CA VAL A 225 20.14 -10.27 9.61
C VAL A 225 19.32 -11.26 10.39
N SER A 226 18.20 -11.68 9.84
CA SER A 226 17.40 -12.74 10.43
C SER A 226 16.79 -13.63 9.34
N TYR A 227 16.14 -14.73 9.76
CA TYR A 227 15.63 -15.71 8.82
C TYR A 227 14.38 -16.42 9.32
N VAL A 228 13.63 -16.99 8.35
CA VAL A 228 12.49 -17.87 8.54
C VAL A 228 12.77 -19.17 7.80
N THR A 229 12.72 -20.30 8.53
CA THR A 229 12.99 -21.63 7.98
C THR A 229 11.73 -22.29 7.41
N LEU A 230 11.90 -23.40 6.68
CA LEU A 230 10.80 -24.26 6.26
C LEU A 230 10.05 -24.87 7.46
N GLU A 231 10.75 -25.20 8.54
CA GLU A 231 10.13 -25.69 9.77
C GLU A 231 9.22 -24.65 10.41
N ASP A 232 9.65 -23.38 10.44
CA ASP A 232 8.82 -22.27 10.92
C ASP A 232 7.53 -22.13 10.09
N GLN A 233 7.66 -22.26 8.77
CA GLN A 233 6.51 -22.17 7.87
C GLN A 233 5.52 -23.33 8.08
N GLN A 234 6.02 -24.53 8.32
CA GLN A 234 5.20 -25.68 8.67
C GLN A 234 4.51 -25.48 10.02
N ARG A 235 5.25 -24.96 11.01
CA ARG A 235 4.75 -24.77 12.38
C ARG A 235 3.74 -23.63 12.52
N TYR A 236 3.95 -22.52 11.83
CA TYR A 236 3.16 -21.29 11.99
C TYR A 236 2.24 -20.96 10.82
N GLY A 237 2.45 -21.60 9.67
CA GLY A 237 1.72 -21.36 8.42
C GLY A 237 2.21 -20.13 7.64
N LEU A 238 2.03 -20.16 6.32
CA LEU A 238 2.44 -19.07 5.42
C LEU A 238 1.67 -17.76 5.66
N ALA A 239 0.41 -17.85 6.05
CA ALA A 239 -0.43 -16.69 6.37
C ALA A 239 0.02 -15.93 7.64
N SER A 240 0.97 -16.49 8.40
CA SER A 240 1.50 -15.85 9.62
C SER A 240 2.59 -14.81 9.35
N ARG A 241 2.93 -14.55 8.10
CA ARG A 241 3.96 -13.57 7.71
C ARG A 241 3.44 -12.14 7.94
N ASP A 242 4.11 -11.38 8.81
CA ASP A 242 3.89 -9.96 9.08
C ASP A 242 5.23 -9.23 8.99
N SER A 243 5.69 -9.01 7.78
CA SER A 243 7.05 -8.54 7.52
C SER A 243 7.26 -7.08 7.89
N ASP A 244 6.26 -6.24 7.68
CA ASP A 244 6.42 -4.79 7.84
C ASP A 244 6.68 -4.41 9.30
N MET A 245 5.92 -4.99 10.23
CA MET A 245 6.16 -4.78 11.66
C MET A 245 7.54 -5.32 12.09
N LEU A 246 7.95 -6.48 11.55
CA LEU A 246 9.23 -7.07 11.87
C LEU A 246 10.41 -6.19 11.42
N TYR A 247 10.35 -5.65 10.21
CA TYR A 247 11.37 -4.70 9.74
C TYR A 247 11.41 -3.42 10.57
N GLN A 248 10.26 -2.92 11.00
CA GLN A 248 10.20 -1.74 11.87
C GLN A 248 10.90 -1.99 13.21
N LEU A 249 10.68 -3.17 13.80
CA LEU A 249 11.33 -3.55 15.04
C LEU A 249 12.85 -3.67 14.88
N LEU A 250 13.32 -4.32 13.81
CA LEU A 250 14.75 -4.44 13.52
C LEU A 250 15.39 -3.07 13.29
N LEU A 251 14.80 -2.23 12.43
CA LEU A 251 15.32 -0.89 12.15
C LEU A 251 15.22 0.06 13.34
N SER A 252 14.41 -0.23 14.37
CA SER A 252 14.34 0.56 15.60
C SER A 252 15.53 0.35 16.54
N VAL A 253 16.35 -0.67 16.29
CA VAL A 253 17.56 -0.91 17.09
C VAL A 253 18.56 0.23 16.85
N ALA A 254 19.18 0.70 17.93
CA ALA A 254 20.15 1.80 17.88
C ALA A 254 21.34 1.42 16.97
N GLY A 255 21.68 2.31 16.06
CA GLY A 255 22.77 2.10 15.08
C GLY A 255 22.43 1.22 13.88
N CYS A 256 21.24 0.64 13.83
CA CYS A 256 20.83 -0.16 12.69
C CYS A 256 20.48 0.73 11.47
N GLU A 257 21.17 0.49 10.36
CA GLU A 257 21.00 1.17 9.07
C GLU A 257 20.27 0.30 8.04
N ALA A 258 20.33 -1.02 8.20
CA ALA A 258 19.64 -1.95 7.32
C ALA A 258 19.19 -3.22 8.06
N ALA A 259 18.10 -3.81 7.59
CA ALA A 259 17.58 -5.09 8.04
C ALA A 259 17.33 -6.03 6.86
N MET A 260 17.80 -7.26 6.97
CA MET A 260 17.65 -8.32 5.99
C MET A 260 16.93 -9.50 6.62
N ILE A 261 15.86 -9.95 5.96
CA ILE A 261 15.14 -11.17 6.37
C ILE A 261 15.15 -12.16 5.21
N ILE A 262 15.76 -13.31 5.45
CA ILE A 262 15.85 -14.42 4.49
C ILE A 262 14.76 -15.43 4.82
N ARG A 263 13.98 -15.84 3.81
CA ARG A 263 12.94 -16.87 3.97
C ARG A 263 13.26 -18.04 3.06
N GLN A 264 13.39 -19.21 3.63
CA GLN A 264 13.48 -20.44 2.85
C GLN A 264 12.12 -20.69 2.17
N GLU A 265 12.10 -20.78 0.85
CA GLU A 265 10.93 -21.25 0.10
C GLU A 265 11.05 -22.75 -0.24
N SER A 266 12.30 -23.25 -0.35
CA SER A 266 12.65 -24.66 -0.47
C SER A 266 14.04 -24.92 0.10
N GLU A 267 14.55 -26.15 0.03
CA GLU A 267 15.93 -26.48 0.41
C GLU A 267 17.00 -25.71 -0.40
N THR A 268 16.63 -25.28 -1.61
CA THR A 268 17.54 -24.67 -2.60
C THR A 268 17.12 -23.30 -3.08
N GLU A 269 16.12 -22.67 -2.45
CA GLU A 269 15.62 -21.38 -2.86
C GLU A 269 15.17 -20.55 -1.65
N CYS A 270 15.56 -19.27 -1.65
CA CYS A 270 15.22 -18.31 -0.62
C CYS A 270 14.68 -17.02 -1.23
N THR A 271 13.61 -16.48 -0.66
CA THR A 271 13.23 -15.08 -0.86
C THR A 271 13.89 -14.22 0.20
N VAL A 272 14.33 -13.02 -0.20
CA VAL A 272 14.99 -12.09 0.69
C VAL A 272 14.32 -10.74 0.59
N GLY A 273 13.97 -10.17 1.73
CA GLY A 273 13.53 -8.81 1.82
C GLY A 273 14.57 -7.93 2.48
N LEU A 274 14.76 -6.75 1.96
CA LEU A 274 15.66 -5.71 2.44
C LEU A 274 14.88 -4.48 2.85
N ARG A 275 15.24 -3.89 3.97
CA ARG A 275 14.81 -2.55 4.35
C ARG A 275 16.04 -1.79 4.81
N ALA A 276 16.12 -0.54 4.42
CA ALA A 276 17.30 0.28 4.70
C ALA A 276 16.90 1.70 5.15
N ARG A 277 17.85 2.37 5.75
CA ARG A 277 17.88 3.81 5.96
C ARG A 277 18.74 4.47 4.88
N GLU A 278 19.05 5.74 5.04
CA GLU A 278 19.71 6.57 4.01
C GLU A 278 21.11 6.12 3.59
N ARG A 279 21.88 5.49 4.49
CA ARG A 279 23.24 5.03 4.18
C ARG A 279 23.30 3.88 3.17
N VAL A 280 22.25 3.05 3.08
CA VAL A 280 22.25 1.82 2.28
C VAL A 280 21.28 1.94 1.12
N ASP A 281 21.71 1.54 -0.07
CA ASP A 281 20.83 1.37 -1.23
C ASP A 281 20.40 -0.10 -1.39
N GLY A 282 19.29 -0.45 -0.73
CA GLY A 282 18.73 -1.80 -0.80
C GLY A 282 18.28 -2.19 -2.21
N GLY A 283 17.84 -1.21 -3.03
CA GLY A 283 17.46 -1.43 -4.42
C GLY A 283 18.64 -1.84 -5.28
N ALA A 284 19.78 -1.13 -5.17
CA ALA A 284 21.00 -1.47 -5.88
C ALA A 284 21.54 -2.86 -5.48
N ILE A 285 21.52 -3.17 -4.16
CA ILE A 285 21.91 -4.50 -3.67
C ILE A 285 20.99 -5.56 -4.28
N ALA A 286 19.67 -5.42 -4.22
CA ALA A 286 18.74 -6.39 -4.77
C ALA A 286 18.93 -6.57 -6.29
N ALA A 287 19.12 -5.48 -7.04
CA ALA A 287 19.33 -5.50 -8.48
C ALA A 287 20.60 -6.25 -8.88
N SER A 288 21.69 -6.16 -8.09
CA SER A 288 22.94 -6.91 -8.37
C SER A 288 22.78 -8.43 -8.29
N PHE A 289 21.69 -8.91 -7.68
CA PHE A 289 21.31 -10.33 -7.60
C PHE A 289 20.07 -10.68 -8.42
N GLY A 290 19.67 -9.81 -9.36
CA GLY A 290 18.52 -10.06 -10.24
C GLY A 290 17.15 -9.78 -9.58
N GLY A 291 17.14 -9.15 -8.42
CA GLY A 291 15.94 -8.65 -7.74
C GLY A 291 15.63 -7.19 -8.12
N GLY A 292 14.89 -6.49 -7.26
CA GLY A 292 14.54 -5.09 -7.48
C GLY A 292 13.81 -4.46 -6.30
N GLY A 293 13.45 -3.20 -6.48
CA GLY A 293 12.75 -2.39 -5.49
C GLY A 293 13.28 -0.96 -5.45
N HIS A 294 12.94 -0.28 -4.38
CA HIS A 294 13.39 1.08 -4.10
C HIS A 294 14.60 1.08 -3.16
N ARG A 295 15.30 2.21 -3.10
CA ARG A 295 16.47 2.40 -2.24
C ARG A 295 16.25 1.91 -0.81
N LEU A 296 15.12 2.22 -0.19
CA LEU A 296 14.82 1.89 1.20
C LEU A 296 14.08 0.55 1.38
N ALA A 297 13.55 -0.04 0.30
CA ALA A 297 12.76 -1.28 0.36
C ALA A 297 12.92 -2.08 -0.93
N ALA A 298 13.51 -3.25 -0.83
CA ALA A 298 13.77 -4.11 -1.99
C ALA A 298 13.58 -5.58 -1.64
N GLY A 299 13.50 -6.41 -2.67
CA GLY A 299 13.39 -7.85 -2.53
C GLY A 299 14.01 -8.60 -3.69
N LEU A 300 14.41 -9.83 -3.43
CA LEU A 300 14.99 -10.71 -4.42
C LEU A 300 14.71 -12.18 -4.09
N LEU A 301 14.88 -13.02 -5.10
CA LEU A 301 14.83 -14.47 -5.00
C LEU A 301 16.20 -15.00 -5.36
N LEU A 302 16.78 -15.83 -4.52
CA LEU A 302 18.07 -16.47 -4.77
C LEU A 302 17.98 -17.99 -4.68
N ARG A 303 18.69 -18.66 -5.56
CA ARG A 303 18.97 -20.09 -5.46
C ARG A 303 20.16 -20.31 -4.53
N GLY A 304 20.02 -21.25 -3.62
CA GLY A 304 20.99 -21.61 -2.60
C GLY A 304 20.34 -21.97 -1.29
N GLY A 305 21.07 -22.63 -0.42
CA GLY A 305 20.65 -22.89 0.96
C GLY A 305 20.69 -21.61 1.80
N LEU A 306 19.98 -21.62 2.93
CA LEU A 306 19.84 -20.46 3.82
C LEU A 306 21.18 -19.81 4.18
N GLU A 307 22.16 -20.63 4.59
CA GLU A 307 23.47 -20.17 5.03
C GLU A 307 24.28 -19.55 3.89
N GLU A 308 24.30 -20.21 2.73
CA GLU A 308 24.98 -19.71 1.53
C GLU A 308 24.41 -18.35 1.09
N VAL A 309 23.08 -18.24 1.04
CA VAL A 309 22.38 -17.00 0.68
C VAL A 309 22.68 -15.90 1.70
N ARG A 310 22.72 -16.23 3.00
CA ARG A 310 23.02 -15.30 4.08
C ARG A 310 24.41 -14.66 3.90
N GLU A 311 25.46 -15.49 3.82
CA GLU A 311 26.83 -14.99 3.73
C GLU A 311 27.09 -14.21 2.43
N LYS A 312 26.53 -14.70 1.31
CA LYS A 312 26.64 -14.02 0.02
C LYS A 312 26.01 -12.62 0.05
N LEU A 313 24.85 -12.46 0.69
CA LEU A 313 24.19 -11.18 0.77
C LEU A 313 24.80 -10.26 1.82
N VAL A 314 25.26 -10.79 2.96
CA VAL A 314 25.98 -9.96 3.96
C VAL A 314 27.16 -9.28 3.31
N ALA A 315 27.96 -9.98 2.50
CA ALA A 315 29.11 -9.39 1.80
C ALA A 315 28.74 -8.23 0.85
N ALA A 316 27.51 -8.20 0.32
CA ALA A 316 27.05 -7.12 -0.56
C ALA A 316 26.81 -5.79 0.17
N PHE A 317 26.78 -5.78 1.49
CA PHE A 317 26.67 -4.55 2.29
C PHE A 317 28.02 -3.90 2.59
N GLU A 318 29.15 -4.57 2.33
CA GLU A 318 30.50 -4.06 2.56
C GLU A 318 30.74 -2.66 2.00
N PRO A 319 30.32 -2.32 0.74
CA PRO A 319 30.51 -0.98 0.18
C PRO A 319 29.76 0.14 0.90
N TYR A 320 28.76 -0.20 1.73
CA TYR A 320 27.91 0.75 2.44
C TYR A 320 28.21 0.82 3.94
N LEU A 321 28.66 -0.29 4.52
CA LEU A 321 28.76 -0.46 5.97
C LEU A 321 30.14 -0.94 6.44
N GLY A 322 31.10 -1.15 5.52
CA GLY A 322 32.48 -1.49 5.86
C GLY A 322 33.22 -0.35 6.59
N GLU A 323 34.35 -0.68 7.22
CA GLU A 323 35.13 0.26 8.06
C GLU A 323 35.61 1.50 7.31
N ASP A 324 35.71 1.49 5.97
CA ASP A 324 36.16 2.60 5.12
C ASP A 324 35.02 3.37 4.45
N SER A 325 33.74 3.17 4.85
CA SER A 325 32.55 3.71 4.17
C SER A 325 31.89 4.90 4.87
#